data_32bf4f4e842b02259184f31941cbbe03
#
_entry.id   32bf4f4e842b02259184f31941cbbe03
#
_cell.length_a   1.000
_cell.length_b   1.000
_cell.length_c   1.000
_cell.angle_alpha   90.00
_cell.angle_beta   90.00
_cell.angle_gamma   90.00
#
_symmetry.space_group_name_H-M   'P 1'
#
loop_
_entity.id
_entity.type
_entity.pdbx_description
1 polymer ?
#
loop_
_entity_poly.entity_id
_entity_poly.type
_entity_poly.pdbx_seq_one_letter_code
_entity_poly.pdbx_strand_id
1 'polypeptide(L)'
;MYFPRTRALREEFEYTQQFVANYLNCKRTTYESWEMGHIILPLDIARKLANLYNVPISYVLGTNTIRLVYKTIDDINYESIMHKYNDLKELNGDSYEEISDYIGNNKSTTYRYFSGKVKIPTDKLISLCDYYNVSIDEVCENKEKTYS
;
A
#
# COMPACT_ATOMS: atom_id res chain seq x y z
N MET A 1 -10.91 -4.08 -4.70
CA MET A 1 -10.90 -4.09 -3.22
C MET A 1 -11.30 -2.73 -2.69
N TYR A 2 -12.10 -2.73 -1.66
CA TYR A 2 -12.68 -1.52 -1.07
C TYR A 2 -11.99 -1.22 0.27
N PHE A 3 -11.63 0.04 0.47
CA PHE A 3 -10.98 0.48 1.71
C PHE A 3 -11.89 1.48 2.43
N PRO A 4 -12.79 1.02 3.31
CA PRO A 4 -13.81 1.88 3.91
C PRO A 4 -13.27 3.04 4.75
N ARG A 5 -12.05 2.95 5.24
CA ARG A 5 -11.48 4.03 6.07
C ARG A 5 -11.17 5.29 5.27
N THR A 6 -11.02 5.19 3.95
CA THR A 6 -10.81 6.39 3.13
C THR A 6 -11.99 7.34 3.27
N ARG A 7 -13.21 6.82 3.17
CA ARG A 7 -14.41 7.60 3.36
C ARG A 7 -14.62 8.00 4.82
N ALA A 8 -14.42 7.06 5.73
CA ALA A 8 -14.62 7.30 7.16
C ALA A 8 -13.73 8.45 7.66
N LEU A 9 -12.45 8.47 7.26
CA LEU A 9 -11.54 9.54 7.61
C LEU A 9 -11.95 10.87 6.99
N ARG A 10 -12.36 10.85 5.72
CA ARG A 10 -12.79 12.06 5.05
C ARG A 10 -13.99 12.68 5.76
N GLU A 11 -14.96 11.86 6.13
CA GLU A 11 -16.15 12.31 6.85
C GLU A 11 -15.82 12.80 8.27
N GLU A 12 -14.93 12.11 8.95
CA GLU A 12 -14.47 12.52 10.28
C GLU A 12 -13.84 13.91 10.26
N PHE A 13 -13.05 14.21 9.22
CA PHE A 13 -12.37 15.50 9.06
C PHE A 13 -13.27 16.53 8.36
N GLU A 14 -14.50 16.15 8.03
CA GLU A 14 -15.46 17.03 7.37
C GLU A 14 -14.97 17.58 6.03
N TYR A 15 -14.16 16.78 5.31
CA TYR A 15 -13.69 17.15 3.98
C TYR A 15 -14.66 16.66 2.91
N THR A 16 -14.78 17.45 1.83
CA THR A 16 -15.51 17.02 0.64
C THR A 16 -14.61 16.14 -0.23
N GLN A 17 -15.21 15.36 -1.12
CA GLN A 17 -14.45 14.61 -2.11
C GLN A 17 -13.59 15.55 -2.97
N GLN A 18 -14.14 16.72 -3.32
CA GLN A 18 -13.40 17.70 -4.11
C GLN A 18 -12.17 18.23 -3.37
N PHE A 19 -12.29 18.49 -2.08
CA PHE A 19 -11.15 18.94 -1.28
C PHE A 19 -10.02 17.91 -1.29
N VAL A 20 -10.37 16.65 -1.06
CA VAL A 20 -9.37 15.58 -1.04
C VAL A 20 -8.78 15.36 -2.42
N ALA A 21 -9.60 15.41 -3.47
CA ALA A 21 -9.12 15.29 -4.84
C ALA A 21 -8.12 16.41 -5.18
N ASN A 22 -8.40 17.63 -4.75
CA ASN A 22 -7.49 18.76 -4.95
C ASN A 22 -6.16 18.54 -4.20
N TYR A 23 -6.23 18.04 -2.97
CA TYR A 23 -5.04 17.69 -2.21
C TYR A 23 -4.19 16.65 -2.94
N LEU A 24 -4.85 15.65 -3.54
CA LEU A 24 -4.19 14.58 -4.28
C LEU A 24 -3.81 14.98 -5.71
N ASN A 25 -4.20 16.18 -6.14
CA ASN A 25 -3.97 16.69 -7.49
C ASN A 25 -4.58 15.79 -8.57
N CYS A 26 -5.83 15.40 -8.35
CA CYS A 26 -6.57 14.58 -9.30
C CYS A 26 -8.01 15.08 -9.44
N LYS A 27 -8.75 14.51 -10.37
CA LYS A 27 -10.16 14.84 -10.56
C LYS A 27 -10.99 14.23 -9.42
N ARG A 28 -12.09 14.89 -9.05
CA ARG A 28 -13.01 14.36 -8.04
C ARG A 28 -13.52 12.97 -8.42
N THR A 29 -13.83 12.75 -9.69
CA THR A 29 -14.31 11.45 -10.17
C THR A 29 -13.27 10.35 -10.03
N THR A 30 -11.99 10.68 -10.19
CA THR A 30 -10.90 9.74 -9.96
C THR A 30 -10.83 9.35 -8.49
N TYR A 31 -10.85 10.33 -7.61
CA TYR A 31 -10.85 10.06 -6.18
C TYR A 31 -12.08 9.24 -5.76
N GLU A 32 -13.25 9.62 -6.28
CA GLU A 32 -14.50 8.90 -5.98
C GLU A 32 -14.39 7.41 -6.37
N SER A 33 -13.78 7.11 -7.51
CA SER A 33 -13.59 5.73 -7.95
C SER A 33 -12.75 4.93 -6.96
N TRP A 34 -11.74 5.55 -6.37
CA TRP A 34 -10.94 4.91 -5.32
C TRP A 34 -11.74 4.72 -4.04
N GLU A 35 -12.45 5.77 -3.61
CA GLU A 35 -13.22 5.72 -2.36
C GLU A 35 -14.34 4.68 -2.43
N MET A 36 -14.98 4.53 -3.58
CA MET A 36 -16.05 3.56 -3.78
C MET A 36 -15.56 2.15 -4.10
N GLY A 37 -14.26 1.97 -4.30
CA GLY A 37 -13.69 0.67 -4.59
C GLY A 37 -13.86 0.20 -6.03
N HIS A 38 -14.24 1.08 -6.95
CA HIS A 38 -14.32 0.74 -8.37
C HIS A 38 -12.93 0.51 -8.97
N ILE A 39 -11.96 1.26 -8.47
CA ILE A 39 -10.56 1.11 -8.84
C ILE A 39 -9.78 0.96 -7.53
N ILE A 40 -8.81 0.03 -7.50
CA ILE A 40 -8.01 -0.21 -6.32
C ILE A 40 -7.17 1.03 -6.00
N LEU A 41 -7.23 1.47 -4.74
CA LEU A 41 -6.47 2.61 -4.27
C LEU A 41 -4.96 2.36 -4.42
N PRO A 42 -4.25 3.17 -5.20
CA PRO A 42 -2.81 3.00 -5.32
C PRO A 42 -2.10 3.25 -3.99
N LEU A 43 -1.00 2.56 -3.77
CA LEU A 43 -0.27 2.67 -2.50
C LEU A 43 0.28 4.08 -2.26
N ASP A 44 0.77 4.74 -3.30
CA ASP A 44 1.28 6.12 -3.19
C ASP A 44 0.16 7.10 -2.81
N ILE A 45 -1.07 6.85 -3.26
CA ILE A 45 -2.22 7.64 -2.86
C ILE A 45 -2.58 7.34 -1.39
N ALA A 46 -2.55 6.07 -1.00
CA ALA A 46 -2.77 5.69 0.40
C ALA A 46 -1.77 6.39 1.32
N ARG A 47 -0.52 6.49 0.92
CA ARG A 47 0.51 7.22 1.67
C ARG A 47 0.15 8.70 1.80
N LYS A 48 -0.30 9.33 0.72
CA LYS A 48 -0.70 10.75 0.75
C LYS A 48 -1.90 10.96 1.68
N LEU A 49 -2.87 10.06 1.65
CA LEU A 49 -4.02 10.13 2.56
C LEU A 49 -3.58 9.93 4.01
N ALA A 50 -2.68 9.00 4.26
CA ALA A 50 -2.12 8.78 5.59
C ALA A 50 -1.49 10.05 6.13
N ASN A 51 -0.74 10.77 5.31
CA ASN A 51 -0.12 12.03 5.71
C ASN A 51 -1.15 13.15 5.91
N LEU A 52 -2.19 13.20 5.07
CA LEU A 52 -3.26 14.19 5.20
C LEU A 52 -3.98 14.04 6.54
N TYR A 53 -4.28 12.81 6.93
CA TYR A 53 -5.04 12.53 8.15
C TYR A 53 -4.17 12.22 9.37
N ASN A 54 -2.85 12.22 9.18
CA ASN A 54 -1.88 11.92 10.22
C ASN A 54 -2.15 10.56 10.88
N VAL A 55 -2.28 9.55 10.05
CA VAL A 55 -2.46 8.15 10.47
C VAL A 55 -1.49 7.27 9.70
N PRO A 56 -1.20 6.05 10.17
CA PRO A 56 -0.36 5.12 9.41
C PRO A 56 -1.05 4.67 8.11
N ILE A 57 -0.25 4.29 7.11
CA ILE A 57 -0.77 3.71 5.86
C ILE A 57 -1.63 2.49 6.18
N SER A 58 -1.18 1.64 7.10
CA SER A 58 -1.92 0.45 7.54
C SER A 58 -3.30 0.79 8.08
N TYR A 59 -3.45 1.94 8.73
CA TYR A 59 -4.76 2.38 9.20
C TYR A 59 -5.67 2.73 8.02
N VAL A 60 -5.16 3.48 7.04
CA VAL A 60 -5.93 3.83 5.83
C VAL A 60 -6.41 2.57 5.12
N LEU A 61 -5.55 1.56 5.03
CA LEU A 61 -5.85 0.32 4.31
C LEU A 61 -6.62 -0.69 5.17
N GLY A 62 -6.89 -0.37 6.43
CA GLY A 62 -7.68 -1.24 7.29
C GLY A 62 -6.97 -2.45 7.84
N THR A 63 -5.65 -2.52 7.74
CA THR A 63 -4.87 -3.65 8.27
C THR A 63 -4.40 -3.44 9.70
N ASN A 64 -4.67 -2.25 10.26
CA ASN A 64 -4.27 -1.87 11.60
C ASN A 64 -5.33 -0.95 12.19
N THR A 65 -5.56 -1.05 13.50
CA THR A 65 -6.52 -0.21 14.22
C THR A 65 -5.85 0.95 14.97
N ILE A 66 -4.52 0.99 15.00
CA ILE A 66 -3.76 2.00 15.72
C ILE A 66 -3.54 3.21 14.84
N ARG A 67 -3.90 4.39 15.33
CA ARG A 67 -3.80 5.65 14.59
C ARG A 67 -2.50 6.41 14.88
N LEU A 68 -1.71 5.96 15.82
CA LEU A 68 -0.49 6.65 16.22
C LEU A 68 0.59 6.51 15.14
N VAL A 69 1.12 7.64 14.71
CA VAL A 69 2.19 7.69 13.71
C VAL A 69 3.50 7.90 14.43
N TYR A 70 4.38 6.91 14.35
CA TYR A 70 5.73 7.01 14.90
C TYR A 70 6.69 7.69 13.93
N LYS A 71 6.36 7.62 12.65
CA LYS A 71 7.26 8.10 11.61
C LYS A 71 6.47 8.36 10.33
N THR A 72 6.68 9.52 9.74
CA THR A 72 6.07 9.85 8.45
C THR A 72 6.76 9.05 7.35
N ILE A 73 5.97 8.43 6.50
CA ILE A 73 6.50 7.70 5.35
C ILE A 73 6.74 8.68 4.21
N ASP A 74 7.94 8.66 3.66
CA ASP A 74 8.30 9.43 2.47
C ASP A 74 7.57 8.86 1.24
N ASP A 75 7.90 9.34 0.06
CA ASP A 75 7.30 8.83 -1.17
C ASP A 75 7.48 7.32 -1.29
N ILE A 76 6.46 6.65 -1.82
CA ILE A 76 6.52 5.20 -2.03
C ILE A 76 7.58 4.86 -3.06
N ASN A 77 8.46 3.96 -2.71
CA ASN A 77 9.51 3.44 -3.58
C ASN A 77 9.24 1.96 -3.85
N TYR A 78 8.58 1.68 -4.96
CA TYR A 78 8.23 0.30 -5.32
C TYR A 78 9.44 -0.60 -5.50
N GLU A 79 10.52 -0.05 -6.03
CA GLU A 79 11.76 -0.80 -6.20
C GLU A 79 12.32 -1.28 -4.86
N SER A 80 12.34 -0.39 -3.87
CA SER A 80 12.79 -0.72 -2.51
C SER A 80 11.87 -1.76 -1.87
N ILE A 81 10.56 -1.63 -2.05
CA ILE A 81 9.59 -2.57 -1.52
C ILE A 81 9.82 -3.96 -2.11
N MET A 82 9.93 -4.06 -3.42
CA MET A 82 10.09 -5.36 -4.06
C MET A 82 11.47 -5.96 -3.79
N HIS A 83 12.47 -5.12 -3.55
CA HIS A 83 13.79 -5.60 -3.12
C HIS A 83 13.68 -6.35 -1.77
N LYS A 84 12.93 -5.79 -0.84
CA LYS A 84 12.70 -6.43 0.47
C LYS A 84 12.00 -7.78 0.31
N TYR A 85 11.00 -7.86 -0.57
CA TYR A 85 10.29 -9.12 -0.81
C TYR A 85 11.15 -10.14 -1.54
N ASN A 86 12.02 -9.70 -2.45
CA ASN A 86 12.98 -10.61 -3.08
C ASN A 86 13.92 -11.21 -2.05
N ASP A 87 14.39 -10.40 -1.09
CA ASP A 87 15.23 -10.89 0.01
C ASP A 87 14.48 -11.91 0.87
N LEU A 88 13.23 -11.61 1.21
CA LEU A 88 12.40 -12.53 2.00
C LEU A 88 12.14 -13.84 1.26
N LYS A 89 11.88 -13.75 -0.03
CA LYS A 89 11.67 -14.90 -0.89
C LYS A 89 12.88 -15.84 -0.88
N GLU A 90 14.07 -15.28 -1.06
CA GLU A 90 15.30 -16.04 -1.05
C GLU A 90 15.60 -16.62 0.32
N LEU A 91 15.42 -15.81 1.35
CA LEU A 91 15.68 -16.23 2.73
C LEU A 91 14.83 -17.43 3.13
N ASN A 92 13.57 -17.45 2.70
CA ASN A 92 12.64 -18.53 3.03
C ASN A 92 12.63 -19.67 2.01
N GLY A 93 13.32 -19.51 0.90
CA GLY A 93 13.35 -20.54 -0.14
C GLY A 93 12.03 -20.72 -0.88
N ASP A 94 11.22 -19.67 -0.95
CA ASP A 94 9.92 -19.74 -1.61
C ASP A 94 10.06 -19.72 -3.12
N SER A 95 9.15 -20.42 -3.81
CA SER A 95 9.06 -20.34 -5.26
C SER A 95 8.01 -19.31 -5.67
N TYR A 96 8.11 -18.81 -6.90
CA TYR A 96 7.07 -17.95 -7.46
C TYR A 96 5.72 -18.65 -7.50
N GLU A 97 5.69 -19.96 -7.68
CA GLU A 97 4.47 -20.73 -7.70
C GLU A 97 3.77 -20.72 -6.34
N GLU A 98 4.51 -20.94 -5.26
CA GLU A 98 3.98 -20.91 -3.91
C GLU A 98 3.41 -19.53 -3.56
N ILE A 99 4.14 -18.48 -3.90
CA ILE A 99 3.70 -17.10 -3.66
C ILE A 99 2.46 -16.81 -4.49
N SER A 100 2.46 -17.20 -5.76
CA SER A 100 1.34 -16.98 -6.67
C SER A 100 0.05 -17.61 -6.17
N ASP A 101 0.15 -18.83 -5.65
CA ASP A 101 -1.00 -19.54 -5.10
C ASP A 101 -1.61 -18.76 -3.92
N TYR A 102 -0.77 -18.20 -3.09
CA TYR A 102 -1.24 -17.44 -1.93
C TYR A 102 -1.89 -16.12 -2.32
N ILE A 103 -1.26 -15.36 -3.22
CA ILE A 103 -1.77 -14.03 -3.59
C ILE A 103 -2.82 -14.06 -4.70
N GLY A 104 -3.10 -15.25 -5.24
CA GLY A 104 -4.16 -15.43 -6.23
C GLY A 104 -3.80 -14.95 -7.63
N ASN A 105 -2.54 -15.12 -8.05
CA ASN A 105 -2.08 -14.76 -9.38
C ASN A 105 -1.44 -15.95 -10.05
N ASN A 106 -1.15 -15.82 -11.34
CA ASN A 106 -0.32 -16.81 -12.03
C ASN A 106 1.17 -16.48 -11.79
N LYS A 107 2.01 -17.45 -12.04
CA LYS A 107 3.45 -17.35 -11.81
C LYS A 107 4.08 -16.22 -12.62
N SER A 108 3.66 -16.01 -13.84
CA SER A 108 4.19 -14.96 -14.72
C SER A 108 3.92 -13.57 -14.17
N THR A 109 2.71 -13.32 -13.67
CA THR A 109 2.33 -12.05 -13.10
C THR A 109 3.11 -11.77 -11.82
N THR A 110 3.25 -12.78 -10.96
CA THR A 110 4.04 -12.64 -9.72
C THR A 110 5.49 -12.30 -10.03
N TYR A 111 6.08 -12.97 -11.02
CA TYR A 111 7.44 -12.67 -11.46
C TYR A 111 7.56 -11.22 -11.91
N ARG A 112 6.58 -10.69 -12.63
CA ARG A 112 6.60 -9.30 -13.09
C ARG A 112 6.58 -8.30 -11.94
N TYR A 113 5.84 -8.61 -10.87
CA TYR A 113 5.85 -7.79 -9.67
C TYR A 113 7.24 -7.80 -9.02
N PHE A 114 7.80 -8.98 -8.82
CA PHE A 114 9.09 -9.14 -8.14
C PHE A 114 10.26 -8.60 -8.95
N SER A 115 10.17 -8.61 -10.28
CA SER A 115 11.20 -8.07 -11.15
C SER A 115 11.08 -6.56 -11.39
N GLY A 116 9.99 -5.95 -10.90
CA GLY A 116 9.75 -4.52 -11.06
C GLY A 116 9.22 -4.10 -12.42
N LYS A 117 8.85 -5.05 -13.28
CA LYS A 117 8.31 -4.73 -14.60
C LYS A 117 6.90 -4.13 -14.53
N VAL A 118 6.15 -4.49 -13.51
CA VAL A 118 4.78 -4.02 -13.29
C VAL A 118 4.65 -3.64 -11.82
N LYS A 119 4.01 -2.52 -11.55
CA LYS A 119 3.72 -2.11 -10.17
C LYS A 119 2.73 -3.08 -9.56
N ILE A 120 3.03 -3.55 -8.35
CA ILE A 120 2.14 -4.46 -7.65
C ILE A 120 0.91 -3.68 -7.17
N PRO A 121 -0.31 -4.20 -7.41
CA PRO A 121 -1.52 -3.58 -6.86
C PRO A 121 -1.54 -3.65 -5.33
N THR A 122 -2.20 -2.69 -4.71
CA THR A 122 -2.23 -2.57 -3.25
C THR A 122 -2.79 -3.82 -2.57
N ASP A 123 -3.84 -4.43 -3.13
CA ASP A 123 -4.43 -5.64 -2.57
C ASP A 123 -3.45 -6.82 -2.60
N LYS A 124 -2.67 -6.95 -3.66
CA LYS A 124 -1.65 -8.00 -3.76
C LYS A 124 -0.50 -7.75 -2.80
N LEU A 125 -0.15 -6.47 -2.61
CA LEU A 125 0.88 -6.11 -1.63
C LEU A 125 0.43 -6.46 -0.21
N ILE A 126 -0.83 -6.21 0.12
CA ILE A 126 -1.40 -6.60 1.41
C ILE A 126 -1.32 -8.12 1.59
N SER A 127 -1.62 -8.88 0.53
CA SER A 127 -1.49 -10.35 0.58
C SER A 127 -0.05 -10.79 0.81
N LEU A 128 0.93 -10.11 0.22
CA LEU A 128 2.34 -10.40 0.48
C LEU A 128 2.72 -10.06 1.94
N CYS A 129 2.18 -8.98 2.47
CA CYS A 129 2.39 -8.65 3.88
C CYS A 129 1.90 -9.77 4.79
N ASP A 130 0.73 -10.32 4.48
CA ASP A 130 0.18 -11.46 5.22
C ASP A 130 1.05 -12.70 5.07
N TYR A 131 1.46 -12.98 3.84
CA TYR A 131 2.28 -14.17 3.55
C TYR A 131 3.60 -14.17 4.32
N TYR A 132 4.25 -13.01 4.38
CA TYR A 132 5.53 -12.87 5.08
C TYR A 132 5.40 -12.34 6.49
N ASN A 133 4.19 -12.09 6.95
CA ASN A 133 3.91 -11.57 8.30
C ASN A 133 4.70 -10.29 8.60
N VAL A 134 4.65 -9.35 7.67
CA VAL A 134 5.26 -8.02 7.82
C VAL A 134 4.20 -6.95 7.71
N SER A 135 4.42 -5.82 8.39
CA SER A 135 3.51 -4.68 8.35
C SER A 135 3.69 -3.90 7.04
N ILE A 136 2.60 -3.42 6.46
CA ILE A 136 2.68 -2.55 5.28
C ILE A 136 3.46 -1.27 5.59
N ASP A 137 3.34 -0.74 6.80
CA ASP A 137 4.10 0.45 7.22
C ASP A 137 5.61 0.16 7.20
N GLU A 138 6.00 -0.99 7.73
CA GLU A 138 7.40 -1.41 7.77
C GLU A 138 7.96 -1.60 6.35
N VAL A 139 7.18 -2.20 5.47
CA VAL A 139 7.59 -2.44 4.09
C VAL A 139 7.77 -1.14 3.33
N CYS A 140 6.95 -0.14 3.62
CA CYS A 140 7.02 1.16 2.96
C CYS A 140 8.12 2.07 3.50
N GLU A 141 8.75 1.71 4.64
CA GLU A 141 9.84 2.51 5.16
C GLU A 141 11.06 2.43 4.25
N ASN A 142 11.68 3.58 4.04
CA ASN A 142 12.92 3.64 3.29
C ASN A 142 14.08 3.36 4.25
N LYS A 143 14.64 2.15 4.19
CA LYS A 143 15.69 1.71 5.12
C LYS A 143 17.08 2.25 4.83
N GLU A 144 17.24 3.03 3.78
CA GLU A 144 18.56 3.59 3.47
C GLU A 144 18.97 4.69 4.44
N LYS A 145 18.07 5.08 5.31
CA LYS A 145 18.40 6.01 6.37
C LYS A 145 18.73 5.24 7.63
N THR A 146 19.59 4.32 7.51
CA THR A 146 20.04 3.73 8.72
C THR A 146 21.09 4.57 9.30
N TYR A 147 21.05 4.68 10.49
CA TYR A 147 21.89 5.28 11.27
C TYR A 147 22.67 4.39 11.98
N SER A 148 23.60 4.70 12.08
CA SER A 148 24.49 4.08 13.04
C SER A 148 24.22 4.51 14.40
#